data_54d1a6c6d378868388ce3f70ac0f9547
#
_entry.id   54d1a6c6d378868388ce3f70ac0f9547
#
_cell.length_a   1.000
_cell.length_b   1.000
_cell.length_c   1.000
_cell.angle_alpha   90.00
_cell.angle_beta   90.00
_cell.angle_gamma   90.00
#
_symmetry.space_group_name_H-M   'P 1'
#
loop_
_entity.id
_entity.type
_entity.pdbx_description
1 polymer ?
#
loop_
_entity_poly.entity_id
_entity_poly.type
_entity_poly.pdbx_seq_one_letter_code
_entity_poly.pdbx_strand_id
1 'polypeptide(L)'
;MSLKYALVHEWLTPKATGGSELVVQEILKGIDADVYALIDFESTNPNSYLYKRQIGTTFLQKLPGARGGVQKYLPLLPLAIEQLDLRSYDVILSSSHAVAKGVLAAPPQLHICYCHTPMRYAWDLTFDYLDSTKAGKGLPGMVTRYLLHKLRQWDVLSANRVDYFIANSKHTARRIWRCYRRQAEVIYPPVDVERFPLVTEKQDFYITVSRLVSYKKVSLIVRAFNQMGKPLVVIGSGSELPLIRKIAKPNVQVMGAQPAKVVEEYMSKAKGFIYAACEDFGIAPVEAMACGTPAIAYGGGGALETVLDIREHPESGTGLFFPEQTEAALVETIERFEQLQGQFQPEMGRQRALEFAPKIFQERYFSFVERCLDQFHAPNKRKLSP
;
A
#
# COMPACT_ATOMS: atom_id res chain seq x y z
N MET A 1 3.65 25.13 26.00
CA MET A 1 4.32 25.20 24.70
C MET A 1 3.58 24.25 23.75
N SER A 2 3.41 24.60 22.48
CA SER A 2 2.85 23.67 21.50
C SER A 2 3.86 22.55 21.21
N LEU A 3 3.39 21.30 21.08
CA LEU A 3 4.24 20.17 20.72
C LEU A 3 4.80 20.36 19.30
N LYS A 4 6.06 19.97 19.12
CA LYS A 4 6.72 19.96 17.80
C LYS A 4 6.71 18.56 17.21
N TYR A 5 6.24 18.45 15.99
CA TYR A 5 6.11 17.17 15.30
C TYR A 5 7.13 17.04 14.15
N ALA A 6 7.75 15.87 14.01
CA ALA A 6 8.46 15.45 12.83
C ALA A 6 7.69 14.31 12.14
N LEU A 7 7.47 14.41 10.84
CA LEU A 7 6.93 13.34 10.02
C LEU A 7 8.03 12.77 9.12
N VAL A 8 8.35 11.49 9.30
CA VAL A 8 9.39 10.79 8.55
C VAL A 8 8.75 9.82 7.56
N HIS A 9 9.08 9.99 6.28
CA HIS A 9 8.65 9.09 5.21
C HIS A 9 9.87 8.44 4.53
N GLU A 10 9.65 7.40 3.72
CA GLU A 10 10.75 6.67 3.07
C GLU A 10 11.45 7.51 2.01
N TRP A 11 10.73 7.86 0.96
CA TRP A 11 11.22 8.65 -0.16
C TRP A 11 10.08 9.39 -0.86
N LEU A 12 10.36 10.59 -1.28
CA LEU A 12 9.40 11.46 -1.96
C LEU A 12 9.82 11.64 -3.42
N THR A 13 9.23 10.84 -4.31
CA THR A 13 9.55 10.87 -5.74
C THR A 13 8.30 10.77 -6.59
N PRO A 14 8.24 11.46 -7.77
CA PRO A 14 7.06 11.46 -8.65
C PRO A 14 6.64 10.06 -9.15
N LYS A 15 7.55 9.09 -9.08
CA LYS A 15 7.29 7.71 -9.49
C LYS A 15 6.69 6.84 -8.39
N ALA A 16 6.69 7.32 -7.16
CA ALA A 16 6.25 6.57 -5.99
C ALA A 16 4.88 7.02 -5.46
N THR A 17 4.07 7.67 -6.29
CA THR A 17 2.71 8.05 -5.89
C THR A 17 1.86 6.81 -5.67
N GLY A 18 1.40 6.63 -4.43
CA GLY A 18 0.62 5.46 -4.00
C GLY A 18 -0.10 5.71 -2.68
N GLY A 19 -0.58 4.65 -2.06
CA GLY A 19 -1.34 4.75 -0.81
C GLY A 19 -0.54 5.29 0.37
N SER A 20 0.79 5.13 0.39
CA SER A 20 1.63 5.67 1.46
C SER A 20 1.72 7.19 1.43
N GLU A 21 1.77 7.79 0.25
CA GLU A 21 1.79 9.23 0.05
C GLU A 21 0.45 9.88 0.42
N LEU A 22 -0.68 9.21 0.13
CA LEU A 22 -2.00 9.65 0.60
C LEU A 22 -2.08 9.69 2.13
N VAL A 23 -1.54 8.68 2.82
CA VAL A 23 -1.46 8.67 4.29
C VAL A 23 -0.67 9.87 4.79
N VAL A 24 0.51 10.15 4.22
CA VAL A 24 1.32 11.32 4.58
C VAL A 24 0.55 12.63 4.34
N GLN A 25 -0.10 12.74 3.19
CA GLN A 25 -0.91 13.91 2.85
C GLN A 25 -2.03 14.15 3.86
N GLU A 26 -2.76 13.10 4.24
CA GLU A 26 -3.88 13.22 5.19
C GLU A 26 -3.40 13.52 6.62
N ILE A 27 -2.25 12.99 7.04
CA ILE A 27 -1.62 13.36 8.33
C ILE A 27 -1.26 14.85 8.35
N LEU A 28 -0.66 15.35 7.27
CA LEU A 28 -0.22 16.76 7.18
C LEU A 28 -1.36 17.77 7.05
N LYS A 29 -2.59 17.33 6.75
CA LYS A 29 -3.78 18.20 6.80
C LYS A 29 -4.22 18.55 8.23
N GLY A 30 -3.93 17.69 9.20
CA GLY A 30 -4.36 17.88 10.59
C GLY A 30 -3.22 18.09 11.58
N ILE A 31 -1.97 17.79 11.22
CA ILE A 31 -0.79 17.98 12.07
C ILE A 31 0.23 18.85 11.34
N ASP A 32 0.60 19.98 11.93
CA ASP A 32 1.73 20.77 11.45
C ASP A 32 3.03 20.10 11.89
N ALA A 33 3.68 19.40 10.96
CA ALA A 33 4.91 18.64 11.20
C ALA A 33 5.98 18.99 10.18
N ASP A 34 7.24 19.09 10.60
CA ASP A 34 8.36 19.14 9.68
C ASP A 34 8.57 17.78 9.04
N VAL A 35 8.81 17.78 7.73
CA VAL A 35 8.86 16.54 6.93
C VAL A 35 10.29 16.14 6.65
N TYR A 36 10.57 14.85 6.83
CA TYR A 36 11.85 14.21 6.57
C TYR A 36 11.68 12.98 5.67
N ALA A 37 12.64 12.75 4.79
CA ALA A 37 12.69 11.56 3.94
C ALA A 37 14.13 11.17 3.59
N LEU A 38 14.35 9.95 3.12
CA LEU A 38 15.65 9.55 2.58
C LEU A 38 16.10 10.45 1.43
N ILE A 39 15.15 10.73 0.52
CA ILE A 39 15.31 11.62 -0.64
C ILE A 39 14.00 12.37 -0.91
N ASP A 40 14.11 13.55 -1.50
CA ASP A 40 12.98 14.38 -1.92
C ASP A 40 13.16 14.93 -3.33
N PHE A 41 12.13 14.78 -4.14
CA PHE A 41 11.95 15.40 -5.46
C PHE A 41 10.50 15.89 -5.66
N GLU A 42 9.69 15.85 -4.60
CA GLU A 42 8.30 16.32 -4.61
C GLU A 42 8.19 17.79 -4.19
N SER A 43 9.07 18.28 -3.32
CA SER A 43 9.07 19.69 -2.94
C SER A 43 9.35 20.65 -4.12
N THR A 44 9.95 20.14 -5.20
CA THR A 44 10.20 20.87 -6.44
C THR A 44 9.15 20.64 -7.52
N ASN A 45 8.19 19.76 -7.29
CA ASN A 45 7.11 19.42 -8.23
C ASN A 45 5.90 20.35 -8.01
N PRO A 46 5.54 21.23 -8.98
CA PRO A 46 4.42 22.15 -8.82
C PRO A 46 3.07 21.50 -8.57
N ASN A 47 2.91 20.23 -8.96
CA ASN A 47 1.67 19.47 -8.80
C ASN A 47 1.62 18.67 -7.49
N SER A 48 2.68 18.73 -6.67
CA SER A 48 2.72 18.01 -5.39
C SER A 48 2.13 18.85 -4.26
N TYR A 49 1.46 18.18 -3.32
CA TYR A 49 1.01 18.79 -2.06
C TYR A 49 2.18 19.24 -1.17
N LEU A 50 3.40 18.79 -1.46
CA LEU A 50 4.65 19.19 -0.80
C LEU A 50 5.36 20.34 -1.52
N TYR A 51 4.78 20.90 -2.60
CA TYR A 51 5.44 21.94 -3.37
C TYR A 51 5.89 23.12 -2.51
N LYS A 52 7.16 23.52 -2.65
CA LYS A 52 7.83 24.56 -1.85
C LYS A 52 7.96 24.27 -0.36
N ARG A 53 7.57 23.08 0.13
CA ARG A 53 7.81 22.69 1.51
C ARG A 53 9.29 22.37 1.71
N GLN A 54 9.86 22.81 2.83
CA GLN A 54 11.22 22.43 3.20
C GLN A 54 11.20 21.00 3.73
N ILE A 55 12.00 20.12 3.11
CA ILE A 55 12.08 18.70 3.44
C ILE A 55 13.50 18.37 3.90
N GLY A 56 13.64 17.79 5.10
CA GLY A 56 14.91 17.26 5.58
C GLY A 56 15.26 15.95 4.85
N THR A 57 16.46 15.88 4.24
CA THR A 57 16.90 14.69 3.49
C THR A 57 18.22 14.15 3.98
N THR A 58 18.53 12.90 3.59
CA THR A 58 19.78 12.22 3.97
C THR A 58 20.86 12.42 2.89
N PHE A 59 22.08 11.91 3.15
CA PHE A 59 23.17 11.92 2.17
C PHE A 59 22.80 11.19 0.86
N LEU A 60 21.81 10.29 0.87
CA LEU A 60 21.35 9.58 -0.32
C LEU A 60 20.79 10.52 -1.39
N GLN A 61 20.29 11.70 -1.00
CA GLN A 61 19.83 12.75 -1.92
C GLN A 61 20.89 13.12 -2.95
N LYS A 62 22.17 13.09 -2.56
CA LYS A 62 23.32 13.54 -3.38
C LYS A 62 23.92 12.39 -4.22
N LEU A 63 23.48 11.15 -4.03
CA LEU A 63 24.07 10.02 -4.74
C LEU A 63 23.59 9.90 -6.18
N PRO A 64 24.44 9.45 -7.11
CA PRO A 64 24.10 9.30 -8.53
C PRO A 64 22.89 8.40 -8.74
N GLY A 65 21.86 8.87 -9.47
CA GLY A 65 20.68 8.07 -9.80
C GLY A 65 19.69 7.86 -8.65
N ALA A 66 19.80 8.55 -7.51
CA ALA A 66 18.84 8.52 -6.40
C ALA A 66 17.40 8.80 -6.88
N ARG A 67 17.22 9.79 -7.79
CA ARG A 67 15.93 10.14 -8.41
C ARG A 67 15.28 8.97 -9.17
N GLY A 68 16.09 8.07 -9.72
CA GLY A 68 15.64 6.95 -10.52
C GLY A 68 15.23 5.71 -9.70
N GLY A 69 15.56 5.68 -8.40
CA GLY A 69 15.24 4.57 -7.52
C GLY A 69 16.25 4.43 -6.38
N VAL A 70 15.88 4.89 -5.19
CA VAL A 70 16.70 4.80 -3.97
C VAL A 70 16.92 3.36 -3.55
N GLN A 71 16.09 2.43 -3.99
CA GLN A 71 16.19 0.99 -3.71
C GLN A 71 17.52 0.37 -4.16
N LYS A 72 18.24 1.01 -5.08
CA LYS A 72 19.61 0.60 -5.48
C LYS A 72 20.60 0.70 -4.31
N TYR A 73 20.31 1.55 -3.35
CA TYR A 73 21.13 1.80 -2.16
C TYR A 73 20.61 1.06 -0.93
N LEU A 74 19.87 -0.04 -1.14
CA LEU A 74 19.23 -0.82 -0.08
C LEU A 74 20.10 -1.08 1.17
N PRO A 75 21.39 -1.47 1.05
CA PRO A 75 22.25 -1.69 2.20
C PRO A 75 22.58 -0.41 3.00
N LEU A 76 22.45 0.77 2.39
CA LEU A 76 22.73 2.07 3.01
C LEU A 76 21.49 2.72 3.63
N LEU A 77 20.29 2.23 3.33
CA LEU A 77 19.05 2.83 3.83
C LEU A 77 18.99 2.87 5.36
N PRO A 78 19.37 1.80 6.10
CA PRO A 78 19.45 1.84 7.56
C PRO A 78 20.33 2.95 8.09
N LEU A 79 21.54 3.06 7.57
CA LEU A 79 22.48 4.08 7.97
C LEU A 79 21.96 5.49 7.67
N ALA A 80 21.34 5.66 6.52
CA ALA A 80 20.84 6.97 6.09
C ALA A 80 19.69 7.47 6.98
N ILE A 81 18.73 6.59 7.30
CA ILE A 81 17.59 7.00 8.12
C ILE A 81 17.98 7.31 9.57
N GLU A 82 18.99 6.63 10.11
CA GLU A 82 19.52 6.85 11.46
C GLU A 82 20.31 8.17 11.57
N GLN A 83 20.67 8.83 10.47
CA GLN A 83 21.38 10.11 10.49
C GLN A 83 20.46 11.34 10.54
N LEU A 84 19.14 11.16 10.48
CA LEU A 84 18.22 12.27 10.64
C LEU A 84 18.24 12.75 12.10
N ASP A 85 18.62 14.01 12.30
CA ASP A 85 18.61 14.62 13.63
C ASP A 85 17.21 15.14 13.98
N LEU A 86 16.52 14.40 14.82
CA LEU A 86 15.15 14.69 15.25
C LEU A 86 15.07 15.15 16.70
N ARG A 87 16.18 15.50 17.34
CA ARG A 87 16.25 15.84 18.79
C ARG A 87 15.41 17.07 19.20
N SER A 88 15.07 17.93 18.23
CA SER A 88 14.29 19.17 18.50
C SER A 88 12.76 18.95 18.52
N TYR A 89 12.29 17.71 18.30
CA TYR A 89 10.87 17.38 18.24
C TYR A 89 10.42 16.62 19.49
N ASP A 90 9.15 16.81 19.85
CA ASP A 90 8.51 16.11 20.96
C ASP A 90 7.88 14.79 20.48
N VAL A 91 7.37 14.79 19.25
CA VAL A 91 6.66 13.66 18.65
C VAL A 91 7.24 13.34 17.27
N ILE A 92 7.54 12.09 17.06
CA ILE A 92 7.98 11.53 15.77
C ILE A 92 6.87 10.66 15.20
N LEU A 93 6.39 11.02 14.02
CA LEU A 93 5.45 10.23 13.23
C LEU A 93 6.21 9.60 12.08
N SER A 94 6.23 8.29 11.97
CA SER A 94 6.86 7.62 10.81
C SER A 94 5.82 6.91 9.95
N SER A 95 5.88 7.13 8.63
CA SER A 95 5.10 6.44 7.61
C SER A 95 6.02 5.44 6.91
N SER A 96 5.96 4.16 7.31
CA SER A 96 7.02 3.19 7.01
C SER A 96 6.55 1.96 6.26
N HIS A 97 7.27 1.64 5.18
CA HIS A 97 7.19 0.37 4.45
C HIS A 97 8.58 -0.25 4.20
N ALA A 98 9.63 0.40 4.68
CA ALA A 98 11.00 -0.09 4.65
C ALA A 98 11.78 0.33 5.91
N VAL A 99 12.32 1.56 5.96
CA VAL A 99 13.29 1.97 7.00
C VAL A 99 12.85 3.18 7.84
N ALA A 100 11.80 3.92 7.46
CA ALA A 100 11.42 5.16 8.15
C ALA A 100 11.15 4.99 9.65
N LYS A 101 10.64 3.81 10.08
CA LYS A 101 10.46 3.48 11.50
C LYS A 101 11.78 3.39 12.28
N GLY A 102 12.91 3.32 11.58
CA GLY A 102 14.23 3.13 12.17
C GLY A 102 14.95 4.42 12.57
N VAL A 103 14.31 5.56 12.56
CA VAL A 103 14.87 6.81 13.12
C VAL A 103 15.22 6.66 14.59
N LEU A 104 16.19 7.45 15.05
CA LEU A 104 16.61 7.44 16.45
C LEU A 104 15.73 8.43 17.23
N ALA A 105 14.94 7.91 18.16
CA ALA A 105 14.15 8.67 19.09
C ALA A 105 14.85 8.73 20.47
N ALA A 106 14.89 9.90 21.08
CA ALA A 106 15.37 10.10 22.44
C ALA A 106 14.30 9.70 23.49
N PRO A 107 14.67 9.38 24.74
CA PRO A 107 13.69 8.94 25.75
C PRO A 107 12.50 9.85 25.99
N PRO A 108 12.60 11.20 25.91
CA PRO A 108 11.44 12.07 26.09
C PRO A 108 10.56 12.24 24.84
N GLN A 109 10.92 11.60 23.72
CA GLN A 109 10.19 11.71 22.46
C GLN A 109 9.22 10.53 22.28
N LEU A 110 8.00 10.83 21.88
CA LEU A 110 7.01 9.82 21.50
C LEU A 110 7.21 9.43 20.02
N HIS A 111 7.36 8.14 19.71
CA HIS A 111 7.44 7.65 18.36
C HIS A 111 6.24 6.77 17.99
N ILE A 112 5.41 7.25 17.06
CA ILE A 112 4.26 6.53 16.49
C ILE A 112 4.57 6.16 15.04
N CYS A 113 4.46 4.88 14.69
CA CYS A 113 4.73 4.39 13.34
C CYS A 113 3.44 3.92 12.64
N TYR A 114 3.04 4.58 11.54
CA TYR A 114 2.11 4.02 10.59
C TYR A 114 2.86 3.05 9.68
N CYS A 115 2.75 1.77 9.97
CA CYS A 115 3.44 0.70 9.25
C CYS A 115 2.56 0.18 8.11
N HIS A 116 2.87 0.59 6.87
CA HIS A 116 2.18 0.08 5.68
C HIS A 116 2.43 -1.41 5.50
N THR A 117 3.63 -1.87 5.87
CA THR A 117 4.05 -3.26 5.82
C THR A 117 5.42 -3.42 6.49
N PRO A 118 5.73 -4.53 7.17
CA PRO A 118 7.11 -4.96 7.37
C PRO A 118 7.82 -5.13 6.03
N MET A 119 9.10 -4.87 5.98
CA MET A 119 9.94 -4.84 4.77
C MET A 119 9.78 -6.12 3.92
N ARG A 120 8.88 -6.11 2.90
CA ARG A 120 8.45 -7.32 2.17
C ARG A 120 9.59 -8.09 1.51
N TYR A 121 10.53 -7.40 0.86
CA TYR A 121 11.67 -8.04 0.21
C TYR A 121 12.67 -8.67 1.17
N ALA A 122 12.64 -8.29 2.45
CA ALA A 122 13.47 -8.92 3.48
C ALA A 122 12.76 -10.10 4.15
N TRP A 123 11.42 -10.16 4.14
CA TRP A 123 10.62 -11.17 4.83
C TRP A 123 9.90 -12.10 3.85
N ASP A 124 8.65 -11.83 3.56
CA ASP A 124 7.74 -12.73 2.83
C ASP A 124 8.02 -12.85 1.33
N LEU A 125 8.51 -11.78 0.68
CA LEU A 125 8.87 -11.79 -0.74
C LEU A 125 10.38 -12.03 -0.99
N THR A 126 11.13 -12.50 -0.01
CA THR A 126 12.57 -12.71 -0.15
C THR A 126 12.89 -13.67 -1.31
N PHE A 127 12.18 -14.77 -1.43
CA PHE A 127 12.44 -15.77 -2.46
C PHE A 127 11.99 -15.29 -3.83
N ASP A 128 10.80 -14.66 -3.93
CA ASP A 128 10.33 -14.04 -5.19
C ASP A 128 11.31 -12.98 -5.69
N TYR A 129 11.87 -12.18 -4.78
CA TYR A 129 12.88 -11.17 -5.10
C TYR A 129 14.18 -11.81 -5.62
N LEU A 130 14.68 -12.86 -4.97
CA LEU A 130 15.88 -13.57 -5.36
C LEU A 130 15.71 -14.28 -6.71
N ASP A 131 14.53 -14.85 -6.98
CA ASP A 131 14.23 -15.58 -8.22
C ASP A 131 14.04 -14.61 -9.40
N SER A 132 13.46 -13.43 -9.16
CA SER A 132 13.23 -12.41 -10.19
C SER A 132 14.49 -11.63 -10.59
N THR A 133 15.57 -11.70 -9.80
CA THR A 133 16.80 -10.96 -10.05
C THR A 133 17.96 -11.89 -10.41
N LYS A 134 18.83 -11.44 -11.34
CA LYS A 134 20.10 -12.15 -11.63
C LYS A 134 21.02 -12.25 -10.40
N ALA A 135 20.75 -11.41 -9.37
CA ALA A 135 21.46 -11.42 -8.10
C ALA A 135 21.10 -12.61 -7.18
N GLY A 136 20.18 -13.49 -7.57
CA GLY A 136 19.80 -14.68 -6.78
C GLY A 136 20.77 -15.85 -6.87
N LYS A 137 21.71 -15.88 -7.85
CA LYS A 137 22.58 -17.03 -8.15
C LYS A 137 24.07 -16.70 -7.98
N GLY A 138 24.87 -17.73 -7.69
CA GLY A 138 26.31 -17.61 -7.56
C GLY A 138 26.78 -16.72 -6.40
N LEU A 139 28.00 -16.20 -6.51
CA LEU A 139 28.60 -15.32 -5.48
C LEU A 139 27.76 -14.03 -5.22
N PRO A 140 27.21 -13.32 -6.23
CA PRO A 140 26.29 -12.21 -6.00
C PRO A 140 25.06 -12.63 -5.18
N GLY A 141 24.53 -13.83 -5.40
CA GLY A 141 23.41 -14.37 -4.65
C GLY A 141 23.73 -14.60 -3.18
N MET A 142 24.92 -15.06 -2.87
CA MET A 142 25.38 -15.22 -1.47
C MET A 142 25.47 -13.86 -0.76
N VAL A 143 26.06 -12.86 -1.43
CA VAL A 143 26.16 -11.49 -0.90
C VAL A 143 24.76 -10.90 -0.68
N THR A 144 23.85 -11.05 -1.64
CA THR A 144 22.46 -10.57 -1.52
C THR A 144 21.75 -11.21 -0.33
N ARG A 145 21.88 -12.54 -0.13
CA ARG A 145 21.31 -13.26 1.02
C ARG A 145 21.87 -12.77 2.35
N TYR A 146 23.16 -12.52 2.40
CA TYR A 146 23.82 -11.96 3.60
C TYR A 146 23.30 -10.55 3.91
N LEU A 147 23.19 -9.67 2.90
CA LEU A 147 22.65 -8.33 3.08
C LEU A 147 21.19 -8.35 3.53
N LEU A 148 20.35 -9.21 2.96
CA LEU A 148 18.97 -9.39 3.40
C LEU A 148 18.90 -9.95 4.84
N HIS A 149 19.82 -10.83 5.24
CA HIS A 149 19.92 -11.30 6.61
C HIS A 149 20.25 -10.15 7.58
N LYS A 150 21.22 -9.29 7.23
CA LYS A 150 21.56 -8.10 8.02
C LYS A 150 20.41 -7.10 8.10
N LEU A 151 19.71 -6.89 7.00
CA LEU A 151 18.52 -6.05 6.96
C LEU A 151 17.42 -6.56 7.89
N ARG A 152 17.15 -7.88 7.92
CA ARG A 152 16.17 -8.46 8.85
C ARG A 152 16.55 -8.22 10.32
N GLN A 153 17.82 -8.36 10.66
CA GLN A 153 18.31 -8.08 12.01
C GLN A 153 18.07 -6.62 12.40
N TRP A 154 18.45 -5.69 11.51
CA TRP A 154 18.24 -4.26 11.72
C TRP A 154 16.74 -3.92 11.79
N ASP A 155 15.95 -4.52 10.93
CA ASP A 155 14.49 -4.28 10.83
C ASP A 155 13.76 -4.67 12.13
N VAL A 156 14.13 -5.79 12.75
CA VAL A 156 13.61 -6.19 14.06
C VAL A 156 14.12 -5.27 15.17
N LEU A 157 15.41 -4.94 15.19
CA LEU A 157 15.98 -4.06 16.21
C LEU A 157 15.39 -2.66 16.15
N SER A 158 15.19 -2.12 14.94
CA SER A 158 14.59 -0.79 14.75
C SER A 158 13.12 -0.72 15.17
N ALA A 159 12.38 -1.83 15.12
CA ALA A 159 11.00 -1.88 15.60
C ALA A 159 10.87 -1.64 17.12
N ASN A 160 11.92 -1.87 17.89
CA ASN A 160 11.94 -1.59 19.35
C ASN A 160 12.04 -0.10 19.67
N ARG A 161 12.36 0.75 18.69
CA ARG A 161 12.44 2.21 18.84
C ARG A 161 11.07 2.90 18.69
N VAL A 162 10.06 2.13 18.31
CA VAL A 162 8.69 2.60 18.10
C VAL A 162 7.87 2.36 19.36
N ASP A 163 7.22 3.37 19.90
CA ASP A 163 6.33 3.21 21.05
C ASP A 163 5.00 2.58 20.65
N TYR A 164 4.38 3.09 19.59
CA TYR A 164 3.08 2.62 19.10
C TYR A 164 3.09 2.35 17.60
N PHE A 165 2.53 1.21 17.20
CA PHE A 165 2.34 0.85 15.80
C PHE A 165 0.88 1.01 15.39
N ILE A 166 0.69 1.58 14.19
CA ILE A 166 -0.55 1.54 13.42
C ILE A 166 -0.31 0.64 12.22
N ALA A 167 -1.26 -0.24 11.92
CA ALA A 167 -1.27 -1.09 10.74
C ALA A 167 -2.37 -0.65 9.77
N ASN A 168 -2.12 -0.70 8.49
CA ASN A 168 -3.10 -0.36 7.44
C ASN A 168 -4.17 -1.45 7.24
N SER A 169 -4.07 -2.59 7.92
CA SER A 169 -5.03 -3.71 7.86
C SER A 169 -4.78 -4.72 8.98
N LYS A 170 -5.76 -5.58 9.27
CA LYS A 170 -5.58 -6.74 10.16
C LYS A 170 -4.51 -7.70 9.61
N HIS A 171 -4.43 -7.81 8.27
CA HIS A 171 -3.39 -8.58 7.61
C HIS A 171 -2.00 -8.05 7.95
N THR A 172 -1.79 -6.75 7.84
CA THR A 172 -0.52 -6.10 8.21
C THR A 172 -0.25 -6.15 9.72
N ALA A 173 -1.27 -5.99 10.57
CA ALA A 173 -1.12 -6.16 12.02
C ALA A 173 -0.59 -7.55 12.39
N ARG A 174 -1.12 -8.63 11.75
CA ARG A 174 -0.59 -9.99 11.92
C ARG A 174 0.86 -10.11 11.45
N ARG A 175 1.24 -9.43 10.37
CA ARG A 175 2.64 -9.41 9.89
C ARG A 175 3.56 -8.65 10.85
N ILE A 176 3.13 -7.51 11.40
CA ILE A 176 3.86 -6.78 12.43
C ILE A 176 4.08 -7.68 13.65
N TRP A 177 3.05 -8.36 14.12
CA TRP A 177 3.17 -9.34 15.19
C TRP A 177 4.16 -10.47 14.85
N ARG A 178 4.08 -11.03 13.65
CA ARG A 178 4.95 -12.12 13.23
C ARG A 178 6.43 -11.70 13.14
N CYS A 179 6.70 -10.51 12.59
CA CYS A 179 8.07 -10.02 12.36
C CYS A 179 8.69 -9.37 13.60
N TYR A 180 7.90 -8.60 14.37
CA TYR A 180 8.42 -7.74 15.43
C TYR A 180 7.93 -8.11 16.83
N ARG A 181 6.93 -8.99 16.97
CA ARG A 181 6.23 -9.28 18.23
C ARG A 181 5.63 -8.05 18.88
N ARG A 182 5.20 -7.07 18.07
CA ARG A 182 4.57 -5.84 18.50
C ARG A 182 3.10 -5.86 18.12
N GLN A 183 2.25 -5.33 19.00
CA GLN A 183 0.84 -5.06 18.69
C GLN A 183 0.73 -3.79 17.83
N ALA A 184 -0.31 -3.72 17.00
CA ALA A 184 -0.61 -2.57 16.19
C ALA A 184 -2.12 -2.29 16.20
N GLU A 185 -2.50 -1.03 16.34
CA GLU A 185 -3.87 -0.57 16.08
C GLU A 185 -4.15 -0.62 14.58
N VAL A 186 -5.34 -1.05 14.18
CA VAL A 186 -5.70 -1.08 12.76
C VAL A 186 -6.44 0.20 12.39
N ILE A 187 -5.79 1.02 11.55
CA ILE A 187 -6.39 2.21 10.95
C ILE A 187 -6.20 2.09 9.45
N TYR A 188 -7.29 1.83 8.72
CA TYR A 188 -7.26 1.66 7.27
C TYR A 188 -6.78 2.93 6.57
N PRO A 189 -6.01 2.81 5.46
CA PRO A 189 -5.50 3.97 4.75
C PRO A 189 -6.63 4.74 4.06
N PRO A 190 -6.46 6.04 3.84
CA PRO A 190 -7.44 6.85 3.15
C PRO A 190 -7.54 6.45 1.67
N VAL A 191 -8.75 6.45 1.14
CA VAL A 191 -9.03 6.30 -0.29
C VAL A 191 -9.84 7.50 -0.74
N ASP A 192 -9.38 8.18 -1.79
CA ASP A 192 -10.07 9.35 -2.35
C ASP A 192 -11.32 8.91 -3.13
N VAL A 193 -12.36 8.55 -2.38
CA VAL A 193 -13.61 8.00 -2.91
C VAL A 193 -14.35 9.01 -3.77
N GLU A 194 -14.26 10.30 -3.44
CA GLU A 194 -14.97 11.37 -4.14
C GLU A 194 -14.47 11.58 -5.59
N ARG A 195 -13.23 11.20 -5.85
CA ARG A 195 -12.65 11.23 -7.20
C ARG A 195 -13.35 10.30 -8.18
N PHE A 196 -13.99 9.23 -7.67
CA PHE A 196 -14.59 8.18 -8.49
C PHE A 196 -16.11 8.39 -8.60
N PRO A 197 -16.65 8.63 -9.83
CA PRO A 197 -18.08 8.79 -10.02
C PRO A 197 -18.81 7.45 -9.84
N LEU A 198 -19.92 7.44 -9.10
CA LEU A 198 -20.81 6.30 -9.07
C LEU A 198 -21.53 6.18 -10.42
N VAL A 199 -21.39 5.04 -11.09
CA VAL A 199 -22.05 4.72 -12.36
C VAL A 199 -22.81 3.40 -12.20
N THR A 200 -24.10 3.42 -12.43
CA THR A 200 -24.97 2.24 -12.30
C THR A 200 -25.03 1.41 -13.59
N GLU A 201 -24.98 2.08 -14.75
CA GLU A 201 -24.99 1.39 -16.04
C GLU A 201 -23.58 0.93 -16.42
N LYS A 202 -23.38 -0.39 -16.46
CA LYS A 202 -22.09 -1.00 -16.77
C LYS A 202 -22.01 -1.48 -18.21
N GLN A 203 -20.82 -1.37 -18.80
CA GLN A 203 -20.52 -1.89 -20.12
C GLN A 203 -19.98 -3.34 -20.01
N ASP A 204 -20.11 -4.11 -21.08
CA ASP A 204 -19.72 -5.52 -21.09
C ASP A 204 -18.21 -5.73 -21.24
N PHE A 205 -17.44 -5.25 -20.26
CA PHE A 205 -16.01 -5.55 -20.14
C PHE A 205 -15.58 -5.59 -18.68
N TYR A 206 -14.49 -6.32 -18.41
CA TYR A 206 -13.80 -6.37 -17.13
C TYR A 206 -12.57 -5.47 -17.16
N ILE A 207 -12.11 -5.05 -15.98
CA ILE A 207 -10.93 -4.21 -15.87
C ILE A 207 -9.99 -4.70 -14.77
N THR A 208 -8.69 -4.54 -14.98
CA THR A 208 -7.66 -4.59 -13.93
C THR A 208 -6.75 -3.39 -14.05
N VAL A 209 -6.48 -2.74 -12.93
CA VAL A 209 -5.62 -1.55 -12.83
C VAL A 209 -4.58 -1.79 -11.77
N SER A 210 -3.30 -1.82 -12.14
CA SER A 210 -2.20 -1.99 -11.17
C SER A 210 -0.83 -1.67 -11.76
N ARG A 211 0.19 -1.65 -10.92
CA ARG A 211 1.56 -1.81 -11.40
C ARG A 211 1.74 -3.22 -11.94
N LEU A 212 2.27 -3.33 -13.15
CA LEU A 212 2.43 -4.62 -13.85
C LEU A 212 3.74 -5.29 -13.42
N VAL A 213 3.71 -5.88 -12.22
CA VAL A 213 4.83 -6.60 -11.59
C VAL A 213 4.37 -8.00 -11.14
N SER A 214 5.29 -8.94 -10.98
CA SER A 214 5.00 -10.38 -10.82
C SER A 214 4.04 -10.71 -9.67
N TYR A 215 4.19 -10.07 -8.51
CA TYR A 215 3.33 -10.35 -7.36
C TYR A 215 1.88 -9.83 -7.52
N LYS A 216 1.62 -8.95 -8.49
CA LYS A 216 0.26 -8.50 -8.85
C LYS A 216 -0.51 -9.52 -9.69
N LYS A 217 0.16 -10.55 -10.22
CA LYS A 217 -0.45 -11.67 -10.94
C LYS A 217 -1.31 -11.26 -12.15
N VAL A 218 -1.01 -10.12 -12.80
CA VAL A 218 -1.79 -9.66 -13.97
C VAL A 218 -1.65 -10.62 -15.15
N SER A 219 -0.50 -11.27 -15.30
CA SER A 219 -0.31 -12.31 -16.31
C SER A 219 -1.25 -13.52 -16.14
N LEU A 220 -1.61 -13.88 -14.89
CA LEU A 220 -2.62 -14.90 -14.59
C LEU A 220 -4.01 -14.43 -15.06
N ILE A 221 -4.39 -13.17 -14.75
CA ILE A 221 -5.66 -12.58 -15.17
C ILE A 221 -5.77 -12.66 -16.71
N VAL A 222 -4.75 -12.19 -17.42
CA VAL A 222 -4.75 -12.20 -18.90
C VAL A 222 -4.91 -13.61 -19.47
N ARG A 223 -4.22 -14.62 -18.89
CA ARG A 223 -4.37 -16.01 -19.35
C ARG A 223 -5.77 -16.56 -19.12
N ALA A 224 -6.38 -16.30 -17.98
CA ALA A 224 -7.76 -16.69 -17.70
C ALA A 224 -8.74 -16.06 -18.71
N PHE A 225 -8.60 -14.75 -18.99
CA PHE A 225 -9.44 -14.06 -19.98
C PHE A 225 -9.21 -14.53 -21.41
N ASN A 226 -7.98 -14.91 -21.77
CA ASN A 226 -7.68 -15.53 -23.05
C ASN A 226 -8.40 -16.87 -23.26
N GLN A 227 -8.64 -17.63 -22.17
CA GLN A 227 -9.39 -18.91 -22.24
C GLN A 227 -10.87 -18.65 -22.42
N MET A 228 -11.43 -17.68 -21.69
CA MET A 228 -12.86 -17.36 -21.72
C MET A 228 -13.28 -16.57 -22.96
N GLY A 229 -12.38 -15.86 -23.64
CA GLY A 229 -12.69 -14.96 -24.73
C GLY A 229 -13.45 -13.68 -24.32
N LYS A 230 -13.62 -13.40 -23.01
CA LYS A 230 -14.35 -12.24 -22.51
C LYS A 230 -13.51 -10.96 -22.62
N PRO A 231 -14.15 -9.76 -22.84
CA PRO A 231 -13.43 -8.51 -22.93
C PRO A 231 -12.74 -8.12 -21.62
N LEU A 232 -11.45 -7.82 -21.67
CA LEU A 232 -10.65 -7.34 -20.56
C LEU A 232 -9.87 -6.09 -20.94
N VAL A 233 -9.92 -5.07 -20.09
CA VAL A 233 -9.05 -3.89 -20.17
C VAL A 233 -7.97 -4.00 -19.08
N VAL A 234 -6.70 -3.85 -19.49
CA VAL A 234 -5.53 -3.86 -18.58
C VAL A 234 -4.89 -2.47 -18.61
N ILE A 235 -4.92 -1.78 -17.47
CA ILE A 235 -4.29 -0.46 -17.31
C ILE A 235 -3.14 -0.56 -16.29
N GLY A 236 -1.99 0.00 -16.68
CA GLY A 236 -0.82 0.07 -15.80
C GLY A 236 0.49 -0.06 -16.54
N SER A 237 1.58 0.08 -15.79
CA SER A 237 2.95 -0.08 -16.28
C SER A 237 3.79 -0.86 -15.28
N GLY A 238 4.88 -1.44 -15.76
CA GLY A 238 5.80 -2.21 -14.91
C GLY A 238 6.62 -3.21 -15.70
N SER A 239 7.42 -3.99 -14.98
CA SER A 239 8.36 -4.95 -15.58
C SER A 239 7.68 -6.08 -16.38
N GLU A 240 6.43 -6.41 -16.08
CA GLU A 240 5.67 -7.43 -16.80
C GLU A 240 4.90 -6.92 -18.04
N LEU A 241 4.87 -5.61 -18.30
CA LEU A 241 4.14 -5.06 -19.46
C LEU A 241 4.53 -5.74 -20.80
N PRO A 242 5.81 -5.99 -21.11
CA PRO A 242 6.18 -6.68 -22.35
C PRO A 242 5.62 -8.12 -22.42
N LEU A 243 5.65 -8.85 -21.30
CA LEU A 243 5.08 -10.20 -21.21
C LEU A 243 3.55 -10.16 -21.42
N ILE A 244 2.86 -9.25 -20.72
CA ILE A 244 1.41 -9.10 -20.79
C ILE A 244 0.96 -8.79 -22.22
N ARG A 245 1.65 -7.87 -22.92
CA ARG A 245 1.38 -7.56 -24.33
C ARG A 245 1.62 -8.77 -25.26
N LYS A 246 2.64 -9.57 -24.97
CA LYS A 246 2.96 -10.77 -25.77
C LYS A 246 1.91 -11.86 -25.64
N ILE A 247 1.31 -12.05 -24.45
CA ILE A 247 0.34 -13.12 -24.20
C ILE A 247 -1.10 -12.71 -24.44
N ALA A 248 -1.40 -11.40 -24.51
CA ALA A 248 -2.74 -10.87 -24.73
C ALA A 248 -3.29 -11.31 -26.09
N LYS A 249 -4.53 -11.85 -26.09
CA LYS A 249 -5.32 -12.15 -27.30
C LYS A 249 -6.22 -10.96 -27.66
N PRO A 250 -6.91 -10.97 -28.82
CA PRO A 250 -7.73 -9.83 -29.29
C PRO A 250 -8.81 -9.34 -28.32
N ASN A 251 -9.28 -10.19 -27.41
CA ASN A 251 -10.26 -9.83 -26.37
C ASN A 251 -9.62 -9.06 -25.18
N VAL A 252 -8.31 -8.93 -25.12
CA VAL A 252 -7.58 -8.26 -24.03
C VAL A 252 -6.92 -6.98 -24.55
N GLN A 253 -7.43 -5.84 -24.14
CA GLN A 253 -6.89 -4.52 -24.47
C GLN A 253 -5.86 -4.08 -23.42
N VAL A 254 -4.57 -4.01 -23.79
CA VAL A 254 -3.47 -3.58 -22.90
C VAL A 254 -3.14 -2.11 -23.18
N MET A 255 -3.66 -1.20 -22.36
CA MET A 255 -3.56 0.25 -22.57
C MET A 255 -2.25 0.86 -22.08
N GLY A 256 -1.49 0.16 -21.23
CA GLY A 256 -0.31 0.75 -20.57
C GLY A 256 -0.70 1.73 -19.47
N ALA A 257 0.22 2.62 -19.07
CA ALA A 257 -0.09 3.70 -18.13
C ALA A 257 -1.05 4.70 -18.75
N GLN A 258 -2.08 5.09 -18.00
CA GLN A 258 -3.08 6.07 -18.42
C GLN A 258 -3.21 7.20 -17.42
N PRO A 259 -3.65 8.40 -17.85
CA PRO A 259 -4.03 9.49 -16.95
C PRO A 259 -5.15 9.07 -15.98
N ALA A 260 -5.19 9.68 -14.80
CA ALA A 260 -6.16 9.36 -13.74
C ALA A 260 -7.61 9.39 -14.25
N LYS A 261 -8.02 10.42 -15.01
CA LYS A 261 -9.37 10.54 -15.59
C LYS A 261 -9.77 9.36 -16.48
N VAL A 262 -8.80 8.82 -17.25
CA VAL A 262 -9.06 7.64 -18.10
C VAL A 262 -9.26 6.40 -17.23
N VAL A 263 -8.44 6.25 -16.18
CA VAL A 263 -8.61 5.14 -15.21
C VAL A 263 -9.97 5.20 -14.54
N GLU A 264 -10.39 6.38 -14.07
CA GLU A 264 -11.67 6.62 -13.43
C GLU A 264 -12.85 6.29 -14.39
N GLU A 265 -12.77 6.74 -15.64
CA GLU A 265 -13.78 6.47 -16.66
C GLU A 265 -13.91 4.96 -16.95
N TYR A 266 -12.80 4.28 -17.21
CA TYR A 266 -12.86 2.84 -17.52
C TYR A 266 -13.30 2.02 -16.30
N MET A 267 -12.81 2.37 -15.11
CA MET A 267 -13.17 1.67 -13.88
C MET A 267 -14.66 1.84 -13.56
N SER A 268 -15.23 3.01 -13.76
CA SER A 268 -16.64 3.27 -13.50
C SER A 268 -17.59 2.56 -14.48
N LYS A 269 -17.16 2.33 -15.72
CA LYS A 269 -17.97 1.67 -16.76
C LYS A 269 -17.84 0.15 -16.78
N ALA A 270 -16.81 -0.42 -16.19
CA ALA A 270 -16.56 -1.87 -16.18
C ALA A 270 -17.64 -2.62 -15.39
N LYS A 271 -18.03 -3.83 -15.86
CA LYS A 271 -18.97 -4.70 -15.14
C LYS A 271 -18.35 -5.39 -13.94
N GLY A 272 -17.02 -5.52 -13.91
CA GLY A 272 -16.29 -6.12 -12.80
C GLY A 272 -14.81 -5.73 -12.80
N PHE A 273 -14.26 -5.55 -11.62
CA PHE A 273 -12.85 -5.24 -11.39
C PHE A 273 -12.11 -6.50 -10.92
N ILE A 274 -11.06 -6.89 -11.63
CA ILE A 274 -10.30 -8.11 -11.32
C ILE A 274 -9.06 -7.80 -10.52
N TYR A 275 -8.89 -8.47 -9.36
CA TYR A 275 -7.78 -8.25 -8.45
C TYR A 275 -7.17 -9.56 -7.96
N ALA A 276 -6.07 -9.99 -8.58
CA ALA A 276 -5.43 -11.28 -8.28
C ALA A 276 -4.27 -11.17 -7.28
N ALA A 277 -3.95 -9.99 -6.78
CA ALA A 277 -2.85 -9.77 -5.86
C ALA A 277 -3.20 -10.14 -4.41
N CYS A 278 -2.22 -10.66 -3.66
CA CYS A 278 -2.26 -10.71 -2.21
C CYS A 278 -1.50 -9.50 -1.66
N GLU A 279 -2.22 -8.47 -1.25
CA GLU A 279 -1.65 -7.21 -0.79
C GLU A 279 -2.00 -6.89 0.66
N ASP A 280 -1.33 -5.89 1.20
CA ASP A 280 -1.49 -5.48 2.58
C ASP A 280 -2.87 -4.85 2.86
N PHE A 281 -3.41 -4.05 1.92
CA PHE A 281 -4.75 -3.47 2.01
C PHE A 281 -5.53 -3.65 0.69
N GLY A 282 -4.99 -3.15 -0.43
CA GLY A 282 -5.66 -3.17 -1.73
C GLY A 282 -6.57 -1.96 -1.94
N ILE A 283 -5.98 -0.82 -2.28
CA ILE A 283 -6.72 0.42 -2.57
C ILE A 283 -7.59 0.26 -3.83
N ALA A 284 -7.06 -0.36 -4.89
CA ALA A 284 -7.74 -0.45 -6.17
C ALA A 284 -9.12 -1.16 -6.14
N PRO A 285 -9.35 -2.24 -5.38
CA PRO A 285 -10.71 -2.76 -5.14
C PRO A 285 -11.65 -1.75 -4.50
N VAL A 286 -11.16 -0.92 -3.56
CA VAL A 286 -11.99 0.12 -2.92
C VAL A 286 -12.34 1.22 -3.93
N GLU A 287 -11.39 1.64 -4.76
CA GLU A 287 -11.62 2.59 -5.86
C GLU A 287 -12.66 2.06 -6.86
N ALA A 288 -12.61 0.78 -7.21
CA ALA A 288 -13.61 0.14 -8.06
C ALA A 288 -15.00 0.13 -7.41
N MET A 289 -15.08 -0.25 -6.13
CA MET A 289 -16.33 -0.22 -5.36
C MET A 289 -16.88 1.21 -5.24
N ALA A 290 -16.01 2.23 -5.14
CA ALA A 290 -16.43 3.63 -5.16
C ALA A 290 -17.15 4.02 -6.45
N CYS A 291 -16.76 3.42 -7.58
CA CYS A 291 -17.45 3.55 -8.85
C CYS A 291 -18.74 2.73 -8.95
N GLY A 292 -19.08 1.93 -7.96
CA GLY A 292 -20.14 0.93 -8.04
C GLY A 292 -19.76 -0.30 -8.89
N THR A 293 -18.46 -0.55 -9.09
CA THR A 293 -17.97 -1.71 -9.86
C THR A 293 -17.58 -2.83 -8.89
N PRO A 294 -18.24 -3.99 -8.95
CA PRO A 294 -17.95 -5.11 -8.06
C PRO A 294 -16.52 -5.64 -8.23
N ALA A 295 -15.89 -6.04 -7.13
CA ALA A 295 -14.53 -6.56 -7.14
C ALA A 295 -14.51 -8.10 -7.16
N ILE A 296 -13.85 -8.69 -8.14
CA ILE A 296 -13.54 -10.13 -8.18
C ILE A 296 -12.09 -10.26 -7.73
N ALA A 297 -11.90 -10.64 -6.48
CA ALA A 297 -10.60 -10.57 -5.83
C ALA A 297 -10.08 -11.94 -5.37
N TYR A 298 -8.75 -12.08 -5.29
CA TYR A 298 -8.16 -13.21 -4.59
C TYR A 298 -8.53 -13.16 -3.11
N GLY A 299 -8.99 -14.30 -2.56
CA GLY A 299 -9.41 -14.45 -1.18
C GLY A 299 -8.22 -14.45 -0.20
N GLY A 300 -7.41 -13.39 -0.20
CA GLY A 300 -6.22 -13.26 0.64
C GLY A 300 -5.77 -11.81 0.83
N GLY A 301 -5.02 -11.59 1.90
CA GLY A 301 -4.51 -10.26 2.24
C GLY A 301 -5.60 -9.29 2.70
N GLY A 302 -5.38 -8.01 2.43
CA GLY A 302 -6.30 -6.94 2.81
C GLY A 302 -7.62 -6.92 2.02
N ALA A 303 -7.69 -7.59 0.86
CA ALA A 303 -8.94 -7.69 0.10
C ALA A 303 -10.06 -8.33 0.93
N LEU A 304 -9.73 -9.26 1.83
CA LEU A 304 -10.69 -9.87 2.78
C LEU A 304 -11.29 -8.87 3.79
N GLU A 305 -10.70 -7.71 3.91
CA GLU A 305 -11.14 -6.66 4.84
C GLU A 305 -11.89 -5.52 4.13
N THR A 306 -11.76 -5.43 2.81
CA THR A 306 -12.36 -4.35 2.02
C THR A 306 -13.59 -4.83 1.23
N VAL A 307 -13.50 -5.97 0.58
CA VAL A 307 -14.59 -6.56 -0.23
C VAL A 307 -15.50 -7.41 0.65
N LEU A 308 -16.80 -7.31 0.43
CA LEU A 308 -17.81 -8.17 1.04
C LEU A 308 -18.26 -9.19 -0.02
N ASP A 309 -18.03 -10.48 0.25
CA ASP A 309 -18.46 -11.55 -0.65
C ASP A 309 -19.98 -11.66 -0.66
N ILE A 310 -20.60 -11.58 -1.83
CA ILE A 310 -22.05 -11.60 -1.95
C ILE A 310 -22.66 -12.94 -1.49
N ARG A 311 -21.90 -14.01 -1.50
CA ARG A 311 -22.36 -15.33 -1.00
C ARG A 311 -22.56 -15.34 0.52
N GLU A 312 -21.79 -14.50 1.25
CA GLU A 312 -21.86 -14.34 2.70
C GLU A 312 -22.70 -13.10 3.08
N HIS A 313 -22.80 -12.13 2.18
CA HIS A 313 -23.50 -10.86 2.37
C HIS A 313 -24.47 -10.58 1.20
N PRO A 314 -25.59 -11.32 1.07
CA PRO A 314 -26.48 -11.22 -0.10
C PRO A 314 -27.07 -9.82 -0.35
N GLU A 315 -27.29 -9.04 0.70
CA GLU A 315 -27.90 -7.70 0.59
C GLU A 315 -26.89 -6.56 0.42
N SER A 316 -25.62 -6.80 0.83
CA SER A 316 -24.57 -5.76 0.85
C SER A 316 -23.28 -6.20 0.17
N GLY A 317 -23.30 -7.31 -0.56
CA GLY A 317 -22.14 -7.86 -1.24
C GLY A 317 -21.55 -6.88 -2.26
N THR A 318 -20.24 -6.73 -2.21
CA THR A 318 -19.49 -5.80 -3.08
C THR A 318 -18.56 -6.50 -4.05
N GLY A 319 -18.51 -7.83 -4.00
CA GLY A 319 -17.67 -8.62 -4.88
C GLY A 319 -17.73 -10.12 -4.62
N LEU A 320 -16.80 -10.84 -5.21
CA LEU A 320 -16.61 -12.27 -5.04
C LEU A 320 -15.12 -12.59 -4.82
N PHE A 321 -14.85 -13.63 -4.01
CA PHE A 321 -13.50 -14.14 -3.85
C PHE A 321 -13.27 -15.44 -4.63
N PHE A 322 -12.11 -15.51 -5.31
CA PHE A 322 -11.58 -16.80 -5.80
C PHE A 322 -10.53 -17.33 -4.82
N PRO A 323 -10.54 -18.67 -4.55
CA PRO A 323 -9.81 -19.26 -3.43
C PRO A 323 -8.32 -19.45 -3.69
N GLU A 324 -7.91 -19.60 -4.95
CA GLU A 324 -6.53 -19.89 -5.34
C GLU A 324 -6.05 -18.98 -6.48
N GLN A 325 -4.79 -18.56 -6.46
CA GLN A 325 -4.19 -17.79 -7.55
C GLN A 325 -3.89 -18.68 -8.77
N THR A 326 -4.93 -19.31 -9.34
CA THR A 326 -4.90 -20.13 -10.53
C THR A 326 -5.85 -19.59 -11.60
N GLU A 327 -5.56 -19.88 -12.87
CA GLU A 327 -6.42 -19.49 -13.99
C GLU A 327 -7.80 -20.14 -13.87
N ALA A 328 -7.85 -21.43 -13.50
CA ALA A 328 -9.09 -22.18 -13.33
C ALA A 328 -10.00 -21.59 -12.25
N ALA A 329 -9.45 -21.29 -11.06
CA ALA A 329 -10.23 -20.70 -9.97
C ALA A 329 -10.80 -19.32 -10.33
N LEU A 330 -10.03 -18.51 -11.09
CA LEU A 330 -10.51 -17.21 -11.58
C LEU A 330 -11.61 -17.36 -12.62
N VAL A 331 -11.47 -18.30 -13.57
CA VAL A 331 -12.49 -18.61 -14.60
C VAL A 331 -13.82 -19.01 -13.94
N GLU A 332 -13.78 -20.00 -13.04
CA GLU A 332 -14.95 -20.47 -12.31
C GLU A 332 -15.63 -19.33 -11.52
N THR A 333 -14.83 -18.47 -10.89
CA THR A 333 -15.38 -17.34 -10.12
C THR A 333 -16.01 -16.29 -11.03
N ILE A 334 -15.45 -16.03 -12.22
CA ILE A 334 -16.06 -15.12 -13.20
C ILE A 334 -17.37 -15.67 -13.75
N GLU A 335 -17.43 -16.98 -14.05
CA GLU A 335 -18.68 -17.64 -14.46
C GLU A 335 -19.76 -17.54 -13.37
N ARG A 336 -19.36 -17.73 -12.13
CA ARG A 336 -20.26 -17.55 -10.97
C ARG A 336 -20.69 -16.11 -10.79
N PHE A 337 -19.77 -15.15 -10.99
CA PHE A 337 -20.07 -13.73 -10.93
C PHE A 337 -21.16 -13.33 -11.96
N GLU A 338 -21.09 -13.86 -13.18
CA GLU A 338 -22.08 -13.56 -14.22
C GLU A 338 -23.49 -14.10 -13.87
N GLN A 339 -23.56 -15.25 -13.17
CA GLN A 339 -24.84 -15.76 -12.66
C GLN A 339 -25.42 -14.89 -11.55
N LEU A 340 -24.58 -14.21 -10.78
CA LEU A 340 -24.96 -13.37 -9.65
C LEU A 340 -24.99 -11.86 -9.99
N GLN A 341 -24.64 -11.47 -11.22
CA GLN A 341 -24.42 -10.07 -11.61
C GLN A 341 -25.61 -9.17 -11.26
N GLY A 342 -26.84 -9.62 -11.46
CA GLY A 342 -28.06 -8.86 -11.14
C GLY A 342 -28.33 -8.64 -9.64
N GLN A 343 -27.54 -9.28 -8.75
CA GLN A 343 -27.68 -9.12 -7.31
C GLN A 343 -26.75 -8.04 -6.74
N PHE A 344 -25.73 -7.60 -7.52
CA PHE A 344 -24.83 -6.53 -7.08
C PHE A 344 -25.50 -5.16 -7.25
N GLN A 345 -25.55 -4.42 -6.17
CA GLN A 345 -26.05 -3.04 -6.15
C GLN A 345 -24.85 -2.08 -6.10
N PRO A 346 -24.69 -1.22 -7.14
CA PRO A 346 -23.57 -0.28 -7.21
C PRO A 346 -23.47 0.63 -5.99
N GLU A 347 -24.60 1.00 -5.40
CA GLU A 347 -24.70 1.85 -4.20
C GLU A 347 -24.09 1.18 -2.98
N MET A 348 -24.20 -0.14 -2.83
CA MET A 348 -23.57 -0.89 -1.74
C MET A 348 -22.04 -0.85 -1.86
N GLY A 349 -21.51 -0.96 -3.08
CA GLY A 349 -20.10 -0.75 -3.36
C GLY A 349 -19.63 0.63 -2.91
N ARG A 350 -20.37 1.68 -3.30
CA ARG A 350 -20.08 3.08 -2.90
C ARG A 350 -20.14 3.26 -1.39
N GLN A 351 -21.17 2.75 -0.74
CA GLN A 351 -21.32 2.82 0.71
C GLN A 351 -20.14 2.14 1.44
N ARG A 352 -19.75 0.96 0.98
CA ARG A 352 -18.59 0.26 1.52
C ARG A 352 -17.30 1.04 1.34
N ALA A 353 -17.08 1.64 0.17
CA ALA A 353 -15.90 2.45 -0.12
C ALA A 353 -15.81 3.70 0.77
N LEU A 354 -16.94 4.33 1.13
CA LEU A 354 -16.99 5.49 2.01
C LEU A 354 -16.47 5.20 3.42
N GLU A 355 -16.48 3.95 3.89
CA GLU A 355 -15.87 3.57 5.17
C GLU A 355 -14.35 3.77 5.20
N PHE A 356 -13.72 3.91 4.02
CA PHE A 356 -12.30 4.16 3.84
C PHE A 356 -12.00 5.60 3.38
N ALA A 357 -12.97 6.50 3.44
CA ALA A 357 -12.81 7.89 3.04
C ALA A 357 -11.76 8.62 3.91
N PRO A 358 -11.08 9.67 3.38
CA PRO A 358 -10.04 10.41 4.10
C PRO A 358 -10.49 10.92 5.47
N LYS A 359 -11.74 11.36 5.59
CA LYS A 359 -12.31 11.85 6.86
C LYS A 359 -12.29 10.77 7.94
N ILE A 360 -12.67 9.53 7.62
CA ILE A 360 -12.67 8.41 8.56
C ILE A 360 -11.24 8.07 9.01
N PHE A 361 -10.29 8.10 8.07
CA PHE A 361 -8.88 7.94 8.40
C PHE A 361 -8.40 9.02 9.37
N GLN A 362 -8.68 10.29 9.08
CA GLN A 362 -8.26 11.43 9.90
C GLN A 362 -8.82 11.32 11.34
N GLU A 363 -10.11 11.07 11.47
CA GLU A 363 -10.78 10.93 12.78
C GLU A 363 -10.11 9.83 13.62
N ARG A 364 -9.88 8.66 13.03
CA ARG A 364 -9.24 7.52 13.73
C ARG A 364 -7.77 7.79 14.04
N TYR A 365 -7.03 8.35 13.07
CA TYR A 365 -5.60 8.60 13.23
C TYR A 365 -5.31 9.64 14.29
N PHE A 366 -6.00 10.78 14.25
CA PHE A 366 -5.77 11.86 15.22
C PHE A 366 -6.22 11.47 16.62
N SER A 367 -7.38 10.83 16.78
CA SER A 367 -7.81 10.28 18.08
C SER A 367 -6.80 9.26 18.63
N PHE A 368 -6.17 8.46 17.76
CA PHE A 368 -5.13 7.53 18.20
C PHE A 368 -3.87 8.27 18.68
N VAL A 369 -3.42 9.27 17.93
CA VAL A 369 -2.25 10.10 18.31
C VAL A 369 -2.50 10.78 19.66
N GLU A 370 -3.69 11.37 19.87
CA GLU A 370 -4.07 11.99 21.15
C GLU A 370 -4.03 11.00 22.32
N ARG A 371 -4.62 9.80 22.14
CA ARG A 371 -4.55 8.73 23.16
C ARG A 371 -3.11 8.31 23.48
N CYS A 372 -2.25 8.23 22.47
CA CYS A 372 -0.84 7.89 22.67
C CYS A 372 -0.10 8.98 23.45
N LEU A 373 -0.38 10.25 23.16
CA LEU A 373 0.16 11.39 23.90
C LEU A 373 -0.26 11.38 25.38
N ASP A 374 -1.54 11.16 25.65
CA ASP A 374 -2.06 11.07 27.00
C ASP A 374 -1.41 9.94 27.80
N GLN A 375 -1.24 8.77 27.16
CA GLN A 375 -0.59 7.60 27.77
C GLN A 375 0.91 7.82 28.01
N PHE A 376 1.57 8.51 27.10
CA PHE A 376 3.01 8.78 27.18
C PHE A 376 3.34 9.78 28.28
N HIS A 377 2.52 10.83 28.43
CA HIS A 377 2.67 11.87 29.45
C HIS A 377 2.03 11.53 30.79
N ALA A 378 1.20 10.48 30.88
CA ALA A 378 0.61 10.07 32.14
C ALA A 378 1.71 9.68 33.15
N PRO A 379 1.74 10.27 34.35
CA PRO A 379 2.72 9.96 35.37
C PRO A 379 2.69 8.45 35.66
N ASN A 380 3.81 7.79 35.45
CA ASN A 380 4.15 6.38 35.56
C ASN A 380 3.18 5.51 36.39
N LYS A 381 2.08 5.05 35.78
CA LYS A 381 1.32 3.89 36.28
C LYS A 381 1.78 2.59 35.58
N ARG A 382 2.86 2.62 34.81
CA ARG A 382 3.50 1.39 34.36
C ARG A 382 4.11 0.69 35.56
N LYS A 383 3.33 -0.14 36.25
CA LYS A 383 3.89 -1.26 36.97
C LYS A 383 4.66 -2.06 35.91
N LEU A 384 5.99 -2.02 35.99
CA LEU A 384 6.84 -3.01 35.36
C LEU A 384 6.36 -4.34 35.96
N SER A 385 5.47 -5.02 35.25
CA SER A 385 5.19 -6.42 35.54
C SER A 385 6.48 -7.19 35.20
N PRO A 386 6.98 -8.00 36.11
CA PRO A 386 8.24 -8.74 35.98
C PRO A 386 8.22 -9.71 34.80
#